data_0f7b1372a57f359f54ae6e19b4585c68
#
_entry.id   0f7b1372a57f359f54ae6e19b4585c68
#
_cell.length_a   1.000
_cell.length_b   1.000
_cell.length_c   1.000
_cell.angle_alpha   90.00
_cell.angle_beta   90.00
_cell.angle_gamma   90.00
#
_symmetry.space_group_name_H-M   'P 1'
#
loop_
_entity.id
_entity.type
_entity.pdbx_description
1 polymer ?
#
loop_
_entity_poly.entity_id
_entity_poly.type
_entity_poly.pdbx_seq_one_letter_code
_entity_poly.pdbx_strand_id
1 'polypeptide(L)' 'MEPKNYVVTKIEGEYAYLREENTDGEELFIALFLLPLGVDVGTRLHYEWLTYTVIDS' A
#
# COMPACT_ATOMS: atom_id res chain seq x y z
N MET A 1 -15.42 9.33 1.35
CA MET A 1 -14.49 8.33 0.80
C MET A 1 -14.27 7.24 1.84
N GLU A 2 -14.43 6.00 1.43
CA GLU A 2 -14.26 4.89 2.35
C GLU A 2 -12.77 4.59 2.55
N PRO A 3 -12.34 4.41 3.80
CA PRO A 3 -10.97 3.99 4.04
C PRO A 3 -10.73 2.58 3.50
N LYS A 4 -9.50 2.32 3.09
CA LYS A 4 -9.12 1.02 2.56
C LYS A 4 -7.79 0.61 3.14
N ASN A 5 -7.59 -0.70 3.25
CA ASN A 5 -6.33 -1.25 3.70
C ASN A 5 -5.69 -2.02 2.55
N TYR A 6 -4.39 -1.87 2.42
CA TYR A 6 -3.61 -2.51 1.38
C TYR A 6 -2.44 -3.27 1.98
N VAL A 7 -1.89 -4.18 1.20
CA VAL A 7 -0.64 -4.84 1.53
C VAL A 7 0.30 -4.68 0.35
N VAL A 8 1.57 -4.40 0.62
CA VAL A 8 2.58 -4.29 -0.42
C VAL A 8 2.93 -5.69 -0.87
N THR A 9 2.71 -5.98 -2.16
CA THR A 9 2.96 -7.31 -2.71
C THR A 9 4.28 -7.39 -3.44
N LYS A 10 4.80 -6.27 -3.92
CA LYS A 10 6.04 -6.25 -4.69
C LYS A 10 6.60 -4.84 -4.71
N ILE A 11 7.91 -4.75 -4.69
CA ILE A 11 8.62 -3.49 -4.90
C ILE A 11 9.57 -3.69 -6.06
N GLU A 12 9.53 -2.79 -7.03
CA GLU A 12 10.36 -2.90 -8.21
C GLU A 12 10.89 -1.52 -8.56
N GLY A 13 12.18 -1.31 -8.38
CA GLY A 13 12.78 -0.01 -8.59
C GLY A 13 12.15 1.05 -7.71
N GLU A 14 11.58 2.07 -8.31
CA GLU A 14 10.98 3.18 -7.58
C GLU A 14 9.46 3.05 -7.45
N TYR A 15 8.93 1.84 -7.68
CA TYR A 15 7.50 1.60 -7.67
C TYR A 15 7.14 0.44 -6.77
N ALA A 16 5.92 0.47 -6.26
CA ALA A 16 5.38 -0.59 -5.42
C ALA A 16 4.04 -1.05 -5.99
N TYR A 17 3.74 -2.31 -5.75
CA TYR A 17 2.44 -2.89 -6.08
C TYR A 17 1.71 -3.15 -4.79
N LEU A 18 0.47 -2.69 -4.71
CA LEU A 18 -0.37 -2.85 -3.53
C LEU A 18 -1.59 -3.67 -3.91
N ARG A 19 -2.04 -4.49 -2.98
CA ARG A 19 -3.30 -5.21 -3.15
C ARG A 19 -4.21 -4.85 -1.98
N GLU A 20 -5.46 -4.54 -2.28
CA GLU A 20 -6.43 -4.25 -1.23
C GLU A 20 -6.67 -5.54 -0.43
N GLU A 21 -6.64 -5.43 0.90
CA GLU A 21 -6.86 -6.58 1.77
C GLU A 21 -8.27 -7.11 1.64
N ASN A 22 -8.41 -8.41 1.78
CA ASN A 22 -9.70 -9.09 1.77
C ASN A 22 -10.42 -9.04 0.42
N THR A 23 -9.68 -8.77 -0.64
CA THR A 23 -10.26 -8.81 -1.99
C THR A 23 -9.31 -9.53 -2.93
N ASP A 24 -9.86 -10.02 -4.03
CA ASP A 24 -9.07 -10.55 -5.14
C ASP A 24 -8.90 -9.49 -6.21
N GLY A 25 -8.98 -8.23 -5.81
CA GLY A 25 -8.94 -7.11 -6.73
C GLY A 25 -7.61 -6.92 -7.42
N GLU A 26 -7.60 -5.96 -8.33
CA GLU A 26 -6.42 -5.63 -9.09
C GLU A 26 -5.36 -5.01 -8.20
N GLU A 27 -4.11 -5.21 -8.59
CA GLU A 27 -3.01 -4.54 -7.90
C GLU A 27 -2.97 -3.07 -8.30
N LEU A 28 -2.67 -2.23 -7.33
CA LEU A 28 -2.47 -0.82 -7.54
C LEU A 28 -0.98 -0.58 -7.72
N PHE A 29 -0.61 0.15 -8.76
CA PHE A 29 0.78 0.45 -9.06
C PHE A 29 1.03 1.90 -8.65
N ILE A 30 1.98 2.13 -7.75
CA ILE A 30 2.18 3.45 -7.16
C ILE A 30 3.67 3.75 -6.97
N ALA A 31 4.03 5.02 -7.11
CA ALA A 31 5.40 5.43 -6.87
C ALA A 31 5.74 5.27 -5.39
N LEU A 32 6.90 4.70 -5.14
CA LEU A 32 7.33 4.40 -3.76
C LEU A 32 7.42 5.65 -2.89
N PHE A 33 7.80 6.78 -3.48
CA PHE A 33 7.95 8.02 -2.70
C PHE A 33 6.62 8.56 -2.17
N LEU A 34 5.50 8.07 -2.68
CA LEU A 34 4.18 8.45 -2.17
C LEU A 34 3.79 7.66 -0.92
N LEU A 35 4.59 6.68 -0.54
CA LEU A 35 4.33 5.84 0.62
C LEU A 35 5.22 6.27 1.78
N PRO A 36 4.85 5.89 3.02
CA PRO A 36 5.71 6.19 4.17
C PRO A 36 7.09 5.57 4.00
N LEU A 37 8.08 6.17 4.63
CA LEU A 37 9.44 5.64 4.61
C LEU A 37 9.47 4.27 5.31
N GLY A 38 10.33 3.40 4.81
CA GLY A 38 10.51 2.10 5.42
C GLY A 38 9.54 1.03 4.98
N VAL A 39 8.70 1.34 3.98
CA VAL A 39 7.78 0.36 3.43
C VAL A 39 8.55 -0.75 2.73
N ASP A 40 8.11 -1.99 2.92
CA ASP A 40 8.71 -3.16 2.30
C ASP A 40 7.60 -4.12 1.89
N VAL A 41 7.97 -5.18 1.17
CA VAL A 41 7.01 -6.23 0.82
C VAL A 41 6.41 -6.80 2.11
N GLY A 42 5.10 -6.93 2.13
CA GLY A 42 4.39 -7.41 3.30
C GLY A 42 3.91 -6.32 4.24
N THR A 43 4.38 -5.08 4.05
CA THR A 43 3.91 -3.96 4.87
C THR A 43 2.43 -3.72 4.59
N ARG A 44 1.65 -3.54 5.65
CA ARG A 44 0.24 -3.21 5.54
C ARG A 44 0.07 -1.71 5.63
N LEU A 45 -0.80 -1.18 4.80
CA LEU A 45 -1.02 0.26 4.70
C LEU A 45 -2.50 0.58 4.83
N HIS A 46 -2.79 1.67 5.52
CA HIS A 46 -4.14 2.19 5.61
C HIS A 46 -4.23 3.44 4.74
N TYR A 47 -5.24 3.51 3.89
CA TYR A 47 -5.44 4.65 3.00
C TYR A 47 -6.72 5.37 3.41
N GLU A 48 -6.58 6.63 3.78
CA GLU A 48 -7.69 7.47 4.16
C GLU A 48 -7.28 8.93 3.96
N TRP A 49 -8.20 9.73 3.46
CA TRP A 49 -7.95 11.16 3.25
C TRP A 49 -6.72 11.40 2.36
N LEU A 50 -6.61 10.58 1.30
CA LEU A 50 -5.52 10.69 0.31
C LEU A 50 -4.13 10.46 0.93
N THR A 51 -4.08 9.77 2.06
CA THR A 51 -2.83 9.52 2.78
C THR A 51 -2.68 8.04 3.09
N TYR A 52 -1.46 7.52 2.89
CA TYR A 52 -1.12 6.15 3.27
C TYR A 52 -0.37 6.18 4.59
N THR A 53 -0.75 5.31 5.52
CA THR A 53 -0.05 5.15 6.79
C THR A 53 0.23 3.67 7.02
N VAL A 54 1.35 3.36 7.68
CA VAL A 54 1.70 1.99 8.00
C VAL A 54 0.82 1.51 9.16
N ILE A 55 0.28 0.30 9.01
CA ILE A 55 -0.49 -0.33 10.09
C ILE A 55 0.48 -1.13 10.94
N ASP A 56 0.58 -0.77 12.21
CA ASP A 56 1.33 -1.55 13.18
C ASP A 56 0.40 -2.60 13.77
N SER A 57 0.77 -3.83 13.62
CA SER A 57 -0.03 -4.91 14.17
C SER A 57 0.58 -5.45 15.46
#